data_8b942d75aac63c29588df7380df7b3db
#
_entry.id   8b942d75aac63c29588df7380df7b3db
#
_cell.length_a   1.000
_cell.length_b   1.000
_cell.length_c   1.000
_cell.angle_alpha   90.00
_cell.angle_beta   90.00
_cell.angle_gamma   90.00
#
_symmetry.space_group_name_H-M   'P 1'
#
loop_
_entity.id
_entity.type
_entity.pdbx_description
1 polymer ?
#
loop_
_entity_poly.entity_id
_entity_poly.type
_entity_poly.pdbx_seq_one_letter_code
_entity_poly.pdbx_strand_id
1 'polypeptide(L)'
;MYERQIMNVIEKGIIGKKSQEACEDGLVVTDDFIAVIDGSTSKTPKHLNPEMKNGRYAMMLISEYIRQELKADALADGFCQGITHYICDKVYKPLGVAERLLQHPEERLTASAVIYSRARQEVWMVGDCQALIGGKLYENGKPYEQEIAERRVALIKEGMLPAEARRQIEPL
;
A
#
# COMPACT_ATOMS: atom_id res chain seq x y z
N MET A 1 -23.12 -29.39 7.54
CA MET A 1 -23.41 -27.95 7.37
C MET A 1 -22.33 -27.19 8.16
N TYR A 2 -21.29 -26.72 7.48
CA TYR A 2 -20.27 -25.90 8.15
C TYR A 2 -20.91 -24.54 8.46
N GLU A 3 -21.03 -24.21 9.74
CA GLU A 3 -21.40 -22.85 10.15
C GLU A 3 -20.40 -21.88 9.52
N ARG A 4 -20.87 -20.93 8.72
CA ARG A 4 -20.05 -19.83 8.25
C ARG A 4 -19.55 -19.08 9.47
N GLN A 5 -18.27 -19.21 9.78
CA GLN A 5 -17.64 -18.37 10.79
C GLN A 5 -17.78 -16.91 10.34
N ILE A 6 -18.59 -16.16 11.05
CA ILE A 6 -18.80 -14.73 10.79
C ILE A 6 -17.58 -14.00 11.35
N MET A 7 -16.92 -13.18 10.51
CA MET A 7 -15.90 -12.26 11.02
C MET A 7 -16.58 -11.18 11.85
N ASN A 8 -16.13 -11.00 13.09
CA ASN A 8 -16.64 -9.98 13.99
C ASN A 8 -15.60 -8.85 14.15
N VAL A 9 -15.88 -7.69 13.58
CA VAL A 9 -15.05 -6.49 13.75
C VAL A 9 -15.47 -5.79 15.04
N ILE A 10 -14.61 -5.84 16.06
CA ILE A 10 -14.86 -5.24 17.36
C ILE A 10 -14.64 -3.74 17.31
N GLU A 11 -13.56 -3.30 16.66
CA GLU A 11 -13.21 -1.88 16.57
C GLU A 11 -12.54 -1.59 15.23
N LYS A 12 -12.81 -0.42 14.69
CA LYS A 12 -12.18 0.08 13.47
C LYS A 12 -12.08 1.60 13.49
N GLY A 13 -11.00 2.14 12.90
CA GLY A 13 -10.81 3.58 12.79
C GLY A 13 -9.82 3.93 11.70
N ILE A 14 -10.01 5.10 11.09
CA ILE A 14 -9.09 5.73 10.16
C ILE A 14 -9.00 7.20 10.52
N ILE A 15 -7.77 7.71 10.67
CA ILE A 15 -7.51 9.11 10.97
C ILE A 15 -6.58 9.67 9.89
N GLY A 16 -7.11 10.57 9.06
CA GLY A 16 -6.31 11.24 8.03
C GLY A 16 -5.30 12.20 8.64
N LYS A 17 -4.06 12.19 8.16
CA LYS A 17 -2.97 13.06 8.64
C LYS A 17 -3.26 14.58 8.49
N LYS A 18 -4.01 14.97 7.46
CA LYS A 18 -4.37 16.37 7.16
C LYS A 18 -5.88 16.60 7.16
N SER A 19 -6.60 15.79 6.43
CA SER A 19 -8.07 15.74 6.39
C SER A 19 -8.50 14.33 6.00
N GLN A 20 -9.77 14.03 6.22
CA GLN A 20 -10.32 12.72 5.87
C GLN A 20 -10.38 12.53 4.35
N GLU A 21 -10.64 13.61 3.60
CA GLU A 21 -10.71 13.59 2.12
C GLU A 21 -9.34 13.36 1.49
N ALA A 22 -8.27 13.81 2.15
CA ALA A 22 -6.89 13.64 1.69
C ALA A 22 -6.22 12.39 2.28
N CYS A 23 -6.94 11.58 3.04
CA CYS A 23 -6.41 10.35 3.64
C CYS A 23 -6.01 9.35 2.55
N GLU A 24 -4.81 8.84 2.65
CA GLU A 24 -4.25 7.81 1.75
C GLU A 24 -4.45 6.40 2.33
N ASP A 25 -4.96 6.30 3.57
CA ASP A 25 -5.26 5.03 4.25
C ASP A 25 -6.67 4.54 3.92
N GLY A 26 -6.86 3.23 3.88
CA GLY A 26 -8.12 2.57 3.60
C GLY A 26 -8.39 1.36 4.48
N LEU A 27 -9.67 1.12 4.70
CA LEU A 27 -10.17 -0.06 5.39
C LEU A 27 -11.23 -0.75 4.53
N VAL A 28 -11.05 -2.03 4.31
CA VAL A 28 -12.02 -2.88 3.62
C VAL A 28 -12.51 -3.94 4.56
N VAL A 29 -13.83 -4.10 4.66
CA VAL A 29 -14.48 -5.20 5.34
C VAL A 29 -15.50 -5.78 4.39
N THR A 30 -15.36 -7.06 4.06
CA THR A 30 -16.29 -7.86 3.26
C THR A 30 -16.62 -9.15 4.03
N ASP A 31 -17.43 -10.02 3.46
CA ASP A 31 -17.69 -11.33 4.05
C ASP A 31 -16.46 -12.23 4.08
N ASP A 32 -15.52 -12.04 3.15
CA ASP A 32 -14.37 -12.92 2.95
C ASP A 32 -13.03 -12.31 3.33
N PHE A 33 -12.93 -10.95 3.36
CA PHE A 33 -11.67 -10.25 3.61
C PHE A 33 -11.83 -9.08 4.56
N ILE A 34 -10.82 -8.86 5.39
CA ILE A 34 -10.58 -7.61 6.11
C ILE A 34 -9.23 -7.10 5.66
N ALA A 35 -9.14 -5.85 5.22
CA ALA A 35 -7.88 -5.27 4.77
C ALA A 35 -7.68 -3.87 5.32
N VAL A 36 -6.45 -3.58 5.75
CA VAL A 36 -5.93 -2.24 5.99
C VAL A 36 -4.93 -1.92 4.90
N ILE A 37 -5.06 -0.74 4.30
CA ILE A 37 -4.26 -0.32 3.15
C ILE A 37 -3.68 1.05 3.46
N ASP A 38 -2.37 1.21 3.26
CA ASP A 38 -1.64 2.48 3.35
C ASP A 38 -1.11 2.84 1.96
N GLY A 39 -1.72 3.83 1.33
CA GLY A 39 -1.31 4.33 0.03
C GLY A 39 -0.04 5.15 0.13
N SER A 40 0.99 4.78 -0.62
CA SER A 40 2.29 5.46 -0.55
C SER A 40 2.22 6.87 -1.13
N THR A 41 2.70 7.83 -0.36
CA THR A 41 2.85 9.22 -0.83
C THR A 41 3.80 9.24 -2.03
N SER A 42 3.30 9.75 -3.16
CA SER A 42 4.08 9.82 -4.40
C SER A 42 5.34 10.65 -4.24
N LYS A 43 6.45 10.15 -4.74
CA LYS A 43 7.72 10.88 -4.85
C LYS A 43 7.79 11.76 -6.10
N THR A 44 6.85 11.60 -7.03
CA THR A 44 6.74 12.39 -8.27
C THR A 44 5.62 13.42 -8.15
N PRO A 45 5.75 14.61 -8.75
CA PRO A 45 4.66 15.58 -8.85
C PRO A 45 3.57 15.17 -9.83
N LYS A 46 3.80 14.12 -10.62
CA LYS A 46 2.82 13.64 -11.61
C LYS A 46 1.74 12.81 -10.92
N HIS A 47 0.51 13.24 -11.05
CA HIS A 47 -0.65 12.49 -10.59
C HIS A 47 -1.28 11.73 -11.76
N LEU A 48 -1.59 10.46 -11.54
CA LEU A 48 -2.30 9.61 -12.51
C LEU A 48 -3.82 9.84 -12.46
N ASN A 49 -4.29 10.46 -11.40
CA ASN A 49 -5.65 10.98 -11.29
C ASN A 49 -5.58 12.48 -10.99
N PRO A 50 -6.25 13.36 -11.77
CA PRO A 50 -6.17 14.82 -11.57
C PRO A 50 -6.83 15.29 -10.26
N GLU A 51 -7.76 14.50 -9.70
CA GLU A 51 -8.54 14.90 -8.52
C GLU A 51 -7.90 14.47 -7.19
N MET A 52 -6.92 13.57 -7.23
CA MET A 52 -6.33 13.03 -6.00
C MET A 52 -4.87 12.62 -6.17
N LYS A 53 -4.17 12.52 -5.04
CA LYS A 53 -2.80 12.03 -4.99
C LYS A 53 -2.71 10.55 -5.32
N ASN A 54 -1.56 10.12 -5.82
CA ASN A 54 -1.30 8.74 -6.24
C ASN A 54 -1.50 7.72 -5.10
N GLY A 55 -1.09 8.03 -3.86
CA GLY A 55 -1.30 7.14 -2.71
C GLY A 55 -2.79 6.89 -2.43
N ARG A 56 -3.59 7.96 -2.39
CA ARG A 56 -5.04 7.82 -2.25
C ARG A 56 -5.67 7.04 -3.41
N TYR A 57 -5.21 7.30 -4.63
CA TYR A 57 -5.72 6.59 -5.80
C TYR A 57 -5.37 5.09 -5.75
N ALA A 58 -4.13 4.75 -5.36
CA ALA A 58 -3.72 3.36 -5.15
C ALA A 58 -4.61 2.67 -4.10
N MET A 59 -4.80 3.30 -2.94
CA MET A 59 -5.66 2.77 -1.87
C MET A 59 -7.10 2.52 -2.36
N MET A 60 -7.68 3.44 -3.12
CA MET A 60 -9.04 3.29 -3.65
C MET A 60 -9.15 2.12 -4.64
N LEU A 61 -8.19 1.98 -5.56
CA LEU A 61 -8.17 0.89 -6.54
C LEU A 61 -7.99 -0.48 -5.88
N ILE A 62 -7.12 -0.57 -4.87
CA ILE A 62 -6.93 -1.81 -4.09
C ILE A 62 -8.22 -2.15 -3.33
N SER A 63 -8.84 -1.15 -2.69
CA SER A 63 -10.11 -1.33 -1.98
C SER A 63 -11.23 -1.81 -2.91
N GLU A 64 -11.31 -1.26 -4.11
CA GLU A 64 -12.27 -1.66 -5.13
C GLU A 64 -12.00 -3.09 -5.60
N TYR A 65 -10.75 -3.42 -5.92
CA TYR A 65 -10.34 -4.77 -6.32
C TYR A 65 -10.72 -5.83 -5.28
N ILE A 66 -10.43 -5.58 -4.00
CA ILE A 66 -10.78 -6.50 -2.91
C ILE A 66 -12.29 -6.70 -2.82
N ARG A 67 -13.10 -5.65 -3.03
CA ARG A 67 -14.56 -5.73 -2.93
C ARG A 67 -15.23 -6.38 -4.11
N GLN A 68 -14.70 -6.21 -5.31
CA GLN A 68 -15.41 -6.54 -6.56
C GLN A 68 -14.81 -7.72 -7.30
N GLU A 69 -13.48 -7.90 -7.24
CA GLU A 69 -12.78 -8.84 -8.11
C GLU A 69 -12.12 -9.99 -7.36
N LEU A 70 -11.71 -9.76 -6.09
CA LEU A 70 -10.96 -10.75 -5.33
C LEU A 70 -11.87 -11.91 -4.92
N LYS A 71 -11.54 -13.13 -5.37
CA LYS A 71 -12.28 -14.34 -5.04
C LYS A 71 -11.98 -14.80 -3.62
N ALA A 72 -13.00 -15.34 -2.94
CA ALA A 72 -12.90 -15.79 -1.55
C ALA A 72 -11.77 -16.79 -1.29
N ASP A 73 -11.44 -17.65 -2.26
CA ASP A 73 -10.41 -18.69 -2.20
C ASP A 73 -9.06 -18.27 -2.78
N ALA A 74 -8.89 -16.99 -3.10
CA ALA A 74 -7.64 -16.46 -3.67
C ALA A 74 -6.43 -16.78 -2.78
N LEU A 75 -5.27 -16.91 -3.41
CA LEU A 75 -3.96 -16.99 -2.77
C LEU A 75 -3.32 -15.59 -2.67
N ALA A 76 -2.37 -15.41 -1.76
CA ALA A 76 -1.63 -14.16 -1.61
C ALA A 76 -0.94 -13.73 -2.92
N ASP A 77 -0.27 -14.64 -3.61
CA ASP A 77 0.36 -14.37 -4.90
C ASP A 77 -0.66 -14.01 -5.98
N GLY A 78 -1.82 -14.68 -5.96
CA GLY A 78 -2.93 -14.37 -6.86
C GLY A 78 -3.49 -12.96 -6.62
N PHE A 79 -3.56 -12.53 -5.36
CA PHE A 79 -3.90 -11.13 -5.02
C PHE A 79 -2.89 -10.15 -5.60
N CYS A 80 -1.58 -10.37 -5.38
CA CYS A 80 -0.53 -9.45 -5.84
C CYS A 80 -0.50 -9.34 -7.38
N GLN A 81 -0.63 -10.46 -8.08
CA GLN A 81 -0.69 -10.47 -9.54
C GLN A 81 -1.98 -9.81 -10.05
N GLY A 82 -3.12 -10.17 -9.46
CA GLY A 82 -4.43 -9.67 -9.85
C GLY A 82 -4.56 -8.17 -9.69
N ILE A 83 -4.14 -7.60 -8.55
CA ILE A 83 -4.19 -6.15 -8.35
C ILE A 83 -3.24 -5.40 -9.30
N THR A 84 -2.07 -5.98 -9.60
CA THR A 84 -1.13 -5.39 -10.56
C THR A 84 -1.75 -5.31 -11.95
N HIS A 85 -2.37 -6.40 -12.43
CA HIS A 85 -3.07 -6.42 -13.71
C HIS A 85 -4.26 -5.48 -13.71
N TYR A 86 -5.05 -5.47 -12.65
CA TYR A 86 -6.22 -4.60 -12.51
C TYR A 86 -5.86 -3.12 -12.65
N ILE A 87 -4.82 -2.66 -11.96
CA ILE A 87 -4.34 -1.27 -12.05
C ILE A 87 -3.80 -0.99 -13.45
N CYS A 88 -3.04 -1.92 -14.03
CA CYS A 88 -2.52 -1.77 -15.39
C CYS A 88 -3.65 -1.59 -16.42
N ASP A 89 -4.66 -2.45 -16.36
CA ASP A 89 -5.77 -2.45 -17.32
C ASP A 89 -6.72 -1.26 -17.11
N LYS A 90 -6.98 -0.90 -15.85
CA LYS A 90 -7.93 0.15 -15.51
C LYS A 90 -7.34 1.56 -15.61
N VAL A 91 -6.03 1.71 -15.40
CA VAL A 91 -5.38 3.03 -15.29
C VAL A 91 -4.26 3.20 -16.31
N TYR A 92 -3.23 2.34 -16.29
CA TYR A 92 -2.01 2.60 -17.04
C TYR A 92 -2.21 2.51 -18.55
N LYS A 93 -2.93 1.48 -19.02
CA LYS A 93 -3.24 1.32 -20.46
C LYS A 93 -4.15 2.42 -20.98
N PRO A 94 -5.28 2.75 -20.34
CA PRO A 94 -6.16 3.84 -20.80
C PRO A 94 -5.47 5.20 -20.83
N LEU A 95 -4.55 5.46 -19.91
CA LEU A 95 -3.75 6.70 -19.89
C LEU A 95 -2.57 6.68 -20.90
N GLY A 96 -2.29 5.54 -21.53
CA GLY A 96 -1.16 5.40 -22.46
C GLY A 96 0.20 5.47 -21.76
N VAL A 97 0.28 5.18 -20.46
CA VAL A 97 1.52 5.32 -19.67
C VAL A 97 2.17 3.98 -19.30
N ALA A 98 1.58 2.84 -19.67
CA ALA A 98 2.05 1.51 -19.29
C ALA A 98 3.52 1.27 -19.61
N GLU A 99 3.95 1.54 -20.85
CA GLU A 99 5.35 1.38 -21.29
C GLU A 99 6.31 2.28 -20.52
N ARG A 100 5.90 3.54 -20.28
CA ARG A 100 6.69 4.48 -19.48
C ARG A 100 6.91 3.96 -18.08
N LEU A 101 5.87 3.44 -17.43
CA LEU A 101 5.93 2.97 -16.05
C LEU A 101 6.72 1.66 -15.88
N LEU A 102 7.04 0.94 -16.96
CA LEU A 102 8.02 -0.15 -16.92
C LEU A 102 9.44 0.39 -16.66
N GLN A 103 9.77 1.54 -17.25
CA GLN A 103 11.08 2.17 -17.14
C GLN A 103 11.19 3.13 -15.95
N HIS A 104 10.04 3.61 -15.45
CA HIS A 104 9.92 4.56 -14.33
C HIS A 104 9.08 3.99 -13.20
N PRO A 105 9.58 2.97 -12.47
CA PRO A 105 8.81 2.32 -11.40
C PRO A 105 8.45 3.27 -10.25
N GLU A 106 9.22 4.34 -10.05
CA GLU A 106 8.96 5.38 -9.05
C GLU A 106 7.69 6.21 -9.32
N GLU A 107 7.20 6.19 -10.56
CA GLU A 107 5.95 6.86 -10.95
C GLU A 107 4.71 5.96 -10.80
N ARG A 108 4.87 4.68 -10.45
CA ARG A 108 3.75 3.74 -10.27
C ARG A 108 2.92 4.06 -9.04
N LEU A 109 1.67 3.62 -9.08
CA LEU A 109 0.83 3.56 -7.89
C LEU A 109 1.35 2.47 -6.96
N THR A 110 1.62 2.82 -5.71
CA THR A 110 2.13 1.90 -4.70
C THR A 110 1.37 2.05 -3.39
N ALA A 111 1.26 0.96 -2.66
CA ALA A 111 0.67 0.92 -1.33
C ALA A 111 1.20 -0.26 -0.54
N SER A 112 1.12 -0.17 0.78
CA SER A 112 1.27 -1.29 1.70
C SER A 112 -0.10 -1.80 2.13
N ALA A 113 -0.21 -3.08 2.46
CA ALA A 113 -1.47 -3.65 2.94
C ALA A 113 -1.27 -4.84 3.87
N VAL A 114 -2.19 -4.99 4.82
CA VAL A 114 -2.41 -6.24 5.55
C VAL A 114 -3.82 -6.71 5.23
N ILE A 115 -3.95 -7.96 4.81
CA ILE A 115 -5.21 -8.54 4.37
C ILE A 115 -5.41 -9.86 5.11
N TYR A 116 -6.51 -9.98 5.85
CA TYR A 116 -6.96 -11.25 6.38
C TYR A 116 -7.91 -11.92 5.40
N SER A 117 -7.60 -13.17 5.03
CA SER A 117 -8.46 -14.03 4.23
C SER A 117 -9.19 -15.03 5.14
N ARG A 118 -10.51 -14.95 5.19
CA ARG A 118 -11.34 -15.84 5.99
C ARG A 118 -11.29 -17.29 5.48
N ALA A 119 -11.42 -17.49 4.19
CA ALA A 119 -11.44 -18.83 3.60
C ALA A 119 -10.10 -19.56 3.79
N ARG A 120 -8.99 -18.82 3.77
CA ARG A 120 -7.64 -19.38 3.96
C ARG A 120 -7.20 -19.38 5.42
N GLN A 121 -7.83 -18.56 6.28
CA GLN A 121 -7.38 -18.27 7.64
C GLN A 121 -5.92 -17.79 7.68
N GLU A 122 -5.57 -16.94 6.73
CA GLU A 122 -4.24 -16.39 6.52
C GLU A 122 -4.26 -14.88 6.64
N VAL A 123 -3.15 -14.32 7.08
CA VAL A 123 -2.87 -12.88 7.02
C VAL A 123 -1.78 -12.65 5.98
N TRP A 124 -2.09 -11.89 4.95
CA TRP A 124 -1.14 -11.50 3.90
C TRP A 124 -0.61 -10.12 4.21
N MET A 125 0.70 -9.98 4.19
CA MET A 125 1.38 -8.70 4.47
C MET A 125 2.19 -8.26 3.27
N VAL A 126 1.88 -7.09 2.73
CA VAL A 126 2.57 -6.47 1.60
C VAL A 126 3.05 -5.10 2.04
N GLY A 127 4.36 -4.84 1.87
CA GLY A 127 4.97 -3.57 2.32
C GLY A 127 5.20 -3.53 3.82
N ASP A 128 5.03 -2.37 4.46
CA ASP A 128 5.45 -2.05 5.83
C ASP A 128 4.30 -1.88 6.84
N CYS A 129 3.10 -2.25 6.47
CA CYS A 129 2.00 -2.37 7.44
C CYS A 129 2.31 -3.45 8.48
N GLN A 130 1.70 -3.32 9.66
CA GLN A 130 1.91 -4.22 10.80
C GLN A 130 0.65 -5.00 11.14
N ALA A 131 0.81 -6.20 11.68
CA ALA A 131 -0.27 -7.03 12.21
C ALA A 131 0.07 -7.53 13.62
N LEU A 132 -0.89 -7.43 14.54
CA LEU A 132 -0.80 -8.02 15.87
C LEU A 132 -1.74 -9.22 15.94
N ILE A 133 -1.20 -10.43 16.06
CA ILE A 133 -1.95 -11.68 16.02
C ILE A 133 -1.62 -12.50 17.26
N GLY A 134 -2.60 -12.82 18.09
CA GLY A 134 -2.37 -13.59 19.31
C GLY A 134 -1.36 -12.97 20.27
N GLY A 135 -1.26 -11.64 20.32
CA GLY A 135 -0.28 -10.91 21.14
C GLY A 135 1.12 -10.82 20.53
N LYS A 136 1.35 -11.36 19.33
CA LYS A 136 2.64 -11.29 18.63
C LYS A 136 2.55 -10.28 17.48
N LEU A 137 3.49 -9.33 17.45
CA LEU A 137 3.65 -8.37 16.37
C LEU A 137 4.33 -9.00 15.17
N TYR A 138 3.77 -8.77 14.00
CA TYR A 138 4.35 -9.14 12.71
C TYR A 138 4.56 -7.85 11.89
N GLU A 139 5.74 -7.71 11.34
CA GLU A 139 6.14 -6.58 10.51
C GLU A 139 7.18 -7.00 9.47
N ASN A 140 7.18 -6.35 8.33
CA ASN A 140 8.22 -6.54 7.32
C ASN A 140 9.34 -5.53 7.58
N GLY A 141 10.50 -6.00 8.00
CA GLY A 141 11.68 -5.17 8.19
C GLY A 141 12.17 -4.58 6.86
N LYS A 142 12.64 -3.34 6.93
CA LYS A 142 13.35 -2.67 5.82
C LYS A 142 14.80 -2.46 6.22
N PRO A 143 15.66 -3.49 6.11
CA PRO A 143 17.03 -3.46 6.65
C PRO A 143 17.87 -2.30 6.07
N TYR A 144 17.58 -1.85 4.85
CA TYR A 144 18.24 -0.71 4.22
C TYR A 144 17.80 0.67 4.76
N GLU A 145 16.66 0.79 5.44
CA GLU A 145 16.20 2.08 5.97
C GLU A 145 17.12 2.62 7.07
N GLN A 146 17.63 1.74 7.90
CA GLN A 146 18.61 2.15 8.92
C GLN A 146 19.90 2.67 8.28
N GLU A 147 20.43 1.98 7.28
CA GLU A 147 21.63 2.42 6.54
C GLU A 147 21.41 3.78 5.87
N ILE A 148 20.25 3.94 5.21
CA ILE A 148 19.86 5.22 4.59
C ILE A 148 19.77 6.34 5.63
N ALA A 149 19.16 6.06 6.78
CA ALA A 149 19.02 7.02 7.86
C ALA A 149 20.39 7.44 8.43
N GLU A 150 21.29 6.48 8.66
CA GLU A 150 22.65 6.73 9.15
C GLU A 150 23.46 7.58 8.16
N ARG A 151 23.42 7.25 6.86
CA ARG A 151 24.07 8.04 5.81
C ARG A 151 23.53 9.48 5.74
N ARG A 152 22.20 9.64 5.86
CA ARG A 152 21.57 10.97 5.89
C ARG A 152 22.03 11.78 7.08
N VAL A 153 22.07 11.18 8.27
CA VAL A 153 22.57 11.82 9.49
C VAL A 153 24.04 12.23 9.35
N ALA A 154 24.87 11.39 8.73
CA ALA A 154 26.27 11.72 8.49
C ALA A 154 26.43 12.98 7.62
N LEU A 155 25.72 13.05 6.48
CA LEU A 155 25.75 14.21 5.59
C LEU A 155 25.26 15.50 6.26
N ILE A 156 24.23 15.41 7.10
CA ILE A 156 23.72 16.56 7.86
C ILE A 156 24.74 17.02 8.89
N LYS A 157 25.43 16.10 9.57
CA LYS A 157 26.53 16.45 10.51
C LYS A 157 27.70 17.10 9.81
N GLU A 158 27.96 16.80 8.55
CA GLU A 158 28.99 17.44 7.70
C GLU A 158 28.54 18.82 7.17
N GLY A 159 27.36 19.29 7.54
CA GLY A 159 26.86 20.63 7.20
C GLY A 159 25.89 20.67 6.01
N MET A 160 25.50 19.51 5.46
CA MET A 160 24.51 19.48 4.37
C MET A 160 23.11 19.77 4.89
N LEU A 161 22.31 20.52 4.12
CA LEU A 161 20.90 20.74 4.46
C LEU A 161 20.10 19.42 4.41
N PRO A 162 19.15 19.19 5.34
CA PRO A 162 18.38 17.95 5.40
C PRO A 162 17.70 17.57 4.08
N ALA A 163 17.19 18.55 3.33
CA ALA A 163 16.55 18.33 2.04
C ALA A 163 17.55 17.90 0.95
N GLU A 164 18.79 18.39 1.01
CA GLU A 164 19.85 18.01 0.08
C GLU A 164 20.39 16.63 0.40
N ALA A 165 20.63 16.33 1.68
CA ALA A 165 21.04 15.01 2.15
C ALA A 165 20.03 13.93 1.73
N ARG A 166 18.73 14.25 1.83
CA ARG A 166 17.66 13.33 1.36
C ARG A 166 17.75 13.09 -0.13
N ARG A 167 17.87 14.14 -0.95
CA ARG A 167 17.94 14.01 -2.42
C ARG A 167 19.19 13.24 -2.87
N GLN A 168 20.30 13.35 -2.16
CA GLN A 168 21.53 12.64 -2.50
C GLN A 168 21.45 11.14 -2.22
N ILE A 169 20.75 10.74 -1.17
CA ILE A 169 20.69 9.33 -0.72
C ILE A 169 19.46 8.60 -1.26
N GLU A 170 18.37 9.32 -1.44
CA GLU A 170 17.13 8.80 -2.02
C GLU A 170 16.87 9.50 -3.36
N PRO A 171 17.61 9.19 -4.42
CA PRO A 171 17.36 9.76 -5.73
C PRO A 171 15.94 9.37 -6.18
N LEU A 172 15.23 10.37 -6.71
CA LEU A 172 13.88 10.20 -7.26
C LEU A 172 13.91 9.32 -8.49
#